data_085e001539509cdda41e97cedf565a40
#
_entry.id   085e001539509cdda41e97cedf565a40
#
_cell.length_a   1.000
_cell.length_b   1.000
_cell.length_c   1.000
_cell.angle_alpha   90.00
_cell.angle_beta   90.00
_cell.angle_gamma   90.00
#
_symmetry.space_group_name_H-M   'P 1'
#
loop_
_entity.id
_entity.type
_entity.pdbx_description
1 polymer ?
#
loop_
_entity_poly.entity_id
_entity_poly.type
_entity_poly.pdbx_seq_one_letter_code
_entity_poly.pdbx_strand_id
1 'polypeptide(L)'
;MENWEKVLEELFTGVMGMSDPTVWVMFAIGAVLIWLGVKKDYEPMLLFPMGVGCILANIPGHFAVIPTDGGEPGFLSVLYQAGIANELFPVLIFIAVGAMCEFDALIRAPYVMLFAAAAHFGIFAATMLASVVGFPFNEAASIGIIGAADGPTTIFVAQKFATNLLAPLTVTAFCYMSLVPIIQPPIVKLLTTKHERRIHMAYREEKPISWTVKFLFQFMVVLFAGILPPISVPLIVALMFGNMLKVSGVCDSLSDTAQNELSNLVTLFLGITVGATMTAENILTLDVLKILALGAVAFVFDTVGGVLFAKVVNLFLKKKINPMIGACGISAFPMSGRVIAKMALKEDPTNYIIQHAMGVNVAGQVASVVAGGLVLALIPVLS
;
A
#
# COMPACT_ATOMS: atom_id res chain seq x y z
N MET A 1 38.38 -22.47 33.73
CA MET A 1 37.24 -21.74 34.29
C MET A 1 36.76 -20.67 33.31
N GLU A 2 37.64 -19.91 32.74
CA GLU A 2 37.30 -18.83 31.76
C GLU A 2 36.51 -19.31 30.54
N ASN A 3 36.68 -20.52 30.04
CA ASN A 3 35.93 -21.08 28.93
C ASN A 3 34.47 -21.46 29.31
N TRP A 4 34.23 -21.81 30.56
CA TRP A 4 32.88 -22.17 31.02
C TRP A 4 32.02 -20.92 31.28
N GLU A 5 32.61 -19.83 31.73
CA GLU A 5 31.93 -18.56 31.88
C GLU A 5 31.48 -18.02 30.53
N LYS A 6 32.33 -18.05 29.51
CA LYS A 6 31.98 -17.68 28.14
C LYS A 6 30.88 -18.57 27.54
N VAL A 7 30.96 -19.88 27.77
CA VAL A 7 29.92 -20.83 27.33
C VAL A 7 28.56 -20.55 28.01
N LEU A 8 28.59 -20.21 29.30
CA LEU A 8 27.39 -19.85 30.03
C LEU A 8 26.82 -18.50 29.57
N GLU A 9 27.68 -17.51 29.33
CA GLU A 9 27.27 -16.22 28.75
C GLU A 9 26.64 -16.41 27.39
N GLU A 10 27.24 -17.21 26.50
CA GLU A 10 26.66 -17.51 25.17
C GLU A 10 25.31 -18.25 25.26
N LEU A 11 25.22 -19.26 26.15
CA LEU A 11 23.99 -20.04 26.35
C LEU A 11 22.86 -19.22 26.96
N PHE A 12 23.18 -18.26 27.82
CA PHE A 12 22.20 -17.45 28.53
C PHE A 12 22.04 -16.01 28.00
N THR A 13 22.72 -15.67 26.88
CA THR A 13 22.61 -14.35 26.24
C THR A 13 21.13 -13.97 26.01
N GLY A 14 20.31 -14.90 25.54
CA GLY A 14 18.89 -14.69 25.35
C GLY A 14 18.14 -14.36 26.63
N VAL A 15 18.49 -15.03 27.75
CA VAL A 15 17.83 -14.81 29.04
C VAL A 15 18.30 -13.51 29.68
N MET A 16 19.57 -13.15 29.57
CA MET A 16 20.12 -11.89 30.09
C MET A 16 19.53 -10.69 29.36
N GLY A 17 19.37 -10.77 28.05
CA GLY A 17 18.74 -9.69 27.25
C GLY A 17 17.25 -9.49 27.53
N MET A 18 16.55 -10.48 28.08
CA MET A 18 15.16 -10.32 28.50
C MET A 18 14.96 -9.36 29.69
N SER A 19 16.04 -8.90 30.35
CA SER A 19 15.97 -7.87 31.38
C SER A 19 15.67 -6.47 30.80
N ASP A 20 15.87 -6.25 29.50
CA ASP A 20 15.55 -5.00 28.84
C ASP A 20 14.03 -4.86 28.64
N PRO A 21 13.37 -3.85 29.22
CA PRO A 21 11.94 -3.65 29.06
C PRO A 21 11.52 -3.35 27.62
N THR A 22 12.41 -2.85 26.77
CA THR A 22 12.12 -2.57 25.35
C THR A 22 11.82 -3.83 24.57
N VAL A 23 12.45 -4.96 24.90
CA VAL A 23 12.16 -6.27 24.29
C VAL A 23 10.70 -6.67 24.51
N TRP A 24 10.19 -6.51 25.73
CA TRP A 24 8.79 -6.81 26.06
C TRP A 24 7.80 -5.90 25.36
N VAL A 25 8.15 -4.62 25.20
CA VAL A 25 7.33 -3.69 24.42
C VAL A 25 7.25 -4.11 22.97
N MET A 26 8.38 -4.51 22.35
CA MET A 26 8.41 -4.98 20.98
C MET A 26 7.68 -6.31 20.79
N PHE A 27 7.77 -7.23 21.76
CA PHE A 27 6.98 -8.46 21.77
C PHE A 27 5.48 -8.16 21.86
N ALA A 28 5.09 -7.19 22.68
CA ALA A 28 3.70 -6.74 22.76
C ALA A 28 3.22 -6.14 21.43
N ILE A 29 4.04 -5.32 20.76
CA ILE A 29 3.74 -4.77 19.42
C ILE A 29 3.56 -5.91 18.42
N GLY A 30 4.51 -6.86 18.35
CA GLY A 30 4.40 -8.02 17.47
C GLY A 30 3.13 -8.85 17.73
N ALA A 31 2.82 -9.10 19.02
CA ALA A 31 1.61 -9.81 19.43
C ALA A 31 0.33 -9.04 19.04
N VAL A 32 0.33 -7.71 19.14
CA VAL A 32 -0.80 -6.87 18.70
C VAL A 32 -1.00 -6.96 17.19
N LEU A 33 0.07 -6.93 16.39
CA LEU A 33 -0.02 -7.11 14.93
C LEU A 33 -0.62 -8.47 14.57
N ILE A 34 -0.15 -9.54 15.22
CA ILE A 34 -0.70 -10.90 15.04
C ILE A 34 -2.19 -10.92 15.44
N TRP A 35 -2.54 -10.32 16.59
CA TRP A 35 -3.92 -10.28 17.07
C TRP A 35 -4.84 -9.50 16.12
N LEU A 36 -4.37 -8.37 15.57
CA LEU A 36 -5.10 -7.58 14.57
C LEU A 36 -5.36 -8.41 13.30
N GLY A 37 -4.36 -9.12 12.81
CA GLY A 37 -4.52 -10.02 11.67
C GLY A 37 -5.51 -11.16 11.96
N VAL A 38 -5.32 -11.89 13.06
CA VAL A 38 -6.08 -13.12 13.35
C VAL A 38 -7.51 -12.85 13.86
N LYS A 39 -7.70 -11.84 14.72
CA LYS A 39 -9.00 -11.58 15.38
C LYS A 39 -9.82 -10.48 14.74
N LYS A 40 -9.17 -9.51 14.06
CA LYS A 40 -9.83 -8.37 13.42
C LYS A 40 -9.92 -8.52 11.92
N ASP A 41 -9.25 -9.52 11.36
CA ASP A 41 -9.18 -9.76 9.90
C ASP A 41 -8.60 -8.55 9.14
N TYR A 42 -7.62 -7.87 9.78
CA TYR A 42 -6.92 -6.72 9.19
C TYR A 42 -5.70 -7.22 8.44
N GLU A 43 -5.79 -7.35 7.12
CA GLU A 43 -4.71 -7.83 6.25
C GLU A 43 -3.91 -8.99 6.89
N PRO A 44 -4.56 -10.13 7.21
CA PRO A 44 -3.93 -11.20 7.98
C PRO A 44 -2.69 -11.77 7.29
N MET A 45 -2.68 -11.79 5.96
CA MET A 45 -1.57 -12.31 5.16
C MET A 45 -0.29 -11.48 5.30
N LEU A 46 -0.38 -10.23 5.75
CA LEU A 46 0.75 -9.34 5.95
C LEU A 46 1.02 -9.08 7.44
N LEU A 47 0.01 -8.69 8.22
CA LEU A 47 0.20 -8.33 9.63
C LEU A 47 0.64 -9.52 10.49
N PHE A 48 0.19 -10.74 10.16
CA PHE A 48 0.63 -11.92 10.89
C PHE A 48 2.13 -12.19 10.71
N PRO A 49 2.67 -12.37 9.48
CA PRO A 49 4.10 -12.56 9.31
C PRO A 49 4.94 -11.36 9.77
N MET A 50 4.42 -10.12 9.66
CA MET A 50 5.08 -8.93 10.17
C MET A 50 5.22 -8.96 11.70
N GLY A 51 4.18 -9.38 12.42
CA GLY A 51 4.24 -9.56 13.87
C GLY A 51 5.24 -10.63 14.29
N VAL A 52 5.32 -11.75 13.55
CA VAL A 52 6.33 -12.79 13.76
C VAL A 52 7.73 -12.24 13.50
N GLY A 53 7.95 -11.52 12.40
CA GLY A 53 9.23 -10.89 12.07
C GLY A 53 9.68 -9.90 13.15
N CYS A 54 8.74 -9.07 13.66
CA CYS A 54 8.99 -8.14 14.77
C CYS A 54 9.46 -8.88 16.04
N ILE A 55 8.79 -9.97 16.43
CA ILE A 55 9.20 -10.77 17.58
C ILE A 55 10.60 -11.36 17.36
N LEU A 56 10.83 -11.97 16.20
CA LEU A 56 12.12 -12.59 15.87
C LEU A 56 13.28 -11.58 15.88
N ALA A 57 13.06 -10.36 15.38
CA ALA A 57 14.09 -9.33 15.33
C ALA A 57 14.50 -8.80 16.72
N ASN A 58 13.56 -8.86 17.69
CA ASN A 58 13.77 -8.37 19.04
C ASN A 58 14.08 -9.46 20.07
N ILE A 59 14.29 -10.71 19.63
CA ILE A 59 14.86 -11.75 20.49
C ILE A 59 16.31 -11.38 20.80
N PRO A 60 16.71 -11.32 22.08
CA PRO A 60 18.08 -10.99 22.45
C PRO A 60 19.09 -11.94 21.81
N GLY A 61 20.20 -11.38 21.34
CA GLY A 61 21.20 -12.11 20.54
C GLY A 61 21.07 -11.91 19.02
N HIS A 62 19.94 -11.41 18.53
CA HIS A 62 19.70 -11.02 17.14
C HIS A 62 20.06 -12.05 16.05
N PHE A 63 20.08 -13.35 16.36
CA PHE A 63 20.49 -14.43 15.46
C PHE A 63 19.69 -14.53 14.16
N ALA A 64 18.45 -14.02 14.17
CA ALA A 64 17.60 -14.01 12.97
C ALA A 64 17.89 -12.83 12.02
N VAL A 65 18.54 -11.77 12.52
CA VAL A 65 18.80 -10.54 11.76
C VAL A 65 20.29 -10.40 11.47
N ILE A 66 20.97 -9.42 12.03
CA ILE A 66 22.43 -9.21 11.85
C ILE A 66 23.08 -9.44 13.21
N PRO A 67 24.08 -10.35 13.30
CA PRO A 67 24.86 -10.46 14.52
C PRO A 67 25.60 -9.15 14.78
N THR A 68 25.58 -8.68 16.02
CA THR A 68 26.24 -7.44 16.46
C THR A 68 27.76 -7.49 16.30
N ASP A 69 28.37 -8.67 16.17
CA ASP A 69 29.82 -8.89 16.18
C ASP A 69 30.43 -9.26 14.81
N GLY A 70 29.75 -8.89 13.71
CA GLY A 70 30.29 -9.12 12.36
C GLY A 70 30.26 -10.59 11.90
N GLY A 71 29.40 -11.42 12.51
CA GLY A 71 29.10 -12.78 12.09
C GLY A 71 28.32 -12.87 10.78
N GLU A 72 27.99 -14.09 10.37
CA GLU A 72 27.18 -14.30 9.16
C GLU A 72 25.78 -13.69 9.34
N PRO A 73 25.23 -13.06 8.28
CA PRO A 73 23.90 -12.45 8.35
C PRO A 73 22.82 -13.51 8.60
N GLY A 74 21.94 -13.26 9.56
CA GLY A 74 20.79 -14.12 9.82
C GLY A 74 19.85 -14.20 8.62
N PHE A 75 19.02 -15.24 8.55
CA PHE A 75 18.17 -15.52 7.38
C PHE A 75 17.22 -14.37 7.02
N LEU A 76 16.75 -13.58 7.98
CA LEU A 76 15.91 -12.41 7.72
C LEU A 76 16.70 -11.28 7.04
N SER A 77 18.00 -11.12 7.37
CA SER A 77 18.87 -10.16 6.68
C SER A 77 19.15 -10.59 5.25
N VAL A 78 19.35 -11.89 5.00
CA VAL A 78 19.49 -12.44 3.65
C VAL A 78 18.21 -12.18 2.85
N LEU A 79 17.06 -12.43 3.45
CA LEU A 79 15.76 -12.19 2.82
C LEU A 79 15.52 -10.70 2.52
N TYR A 80 15.93 -9.82 3.44
CA TYR A 80 15.88 -8.37 3.26
C TYR A 80 16.72 -7.92 2.05
N GLN A 81 17.97 -8.37 1.97
CA GLN A 81 18.86 -8.03 0.86
C GLN A 81 18.35 -8.60 -0.48
N ALA A 82 17.81 -9.82 -0.45
CA ALA A 82 17.30 -10.49 -1.65
C ALA A 82 15.98 -9.93 -2.18
N GLY A 83 15.19 -9.22 -1.36
CA GLY A 83 13.84 -8.87 -1.74
C GLY A 83 13.43 -7.41 -1.54
N ILE A 84 13.86 -6.77 -0.44
CA ILE A 84 13.49 -5.38 -0.15
C ILE A 84 14.58 -4.43 -0.64
N ALA A 85 15.84 -4.66 -0.26
CA ALA A 85 16.94 -3.76 -0.59
C ALA A 85 17.15 -3.58 -2.10
N ASN A 86 16.84 -4.61 -2.90
CA ASN A 86 16.90 -4.59 -4.37
C ASN A 86 15.53 -4.35 -5.05
N GLU A 87 14.48 -4.01 -4.27
CA GLU A 87 13.13 -3.69 -4.76
C GLU A 87 12.38 -4.87 -5.45
N LEU A 88 12.91 -6.10 -5.34
CA LEU A 88 12.32 -7.26 -6.02
C LEU A 88 10.88 -7.56 -5.52
N PHE A 89 10.67 -7.57 -4.20
CA PHE A 89 9.33 -7.90 -3.65
C PHE A 89 8.25 -6.88 -4.06
N PRO A 90 8.48 -5.56 -3.98
CA PRO A 90 7.52 -4.58 -4.52
C PRO A 90 7.17 -4.81 -5.99
N VAL A 91 8.17 -5.08 -6.84
CA VAL A 91 7.92 -5.33 -8.27
C VAL A 91 7.10 -6.61 -8.49
N LEU A 92 7.42 -7.70 -7.80
CA LEU A 92 6.67 -8.96 -7.90
C LEU A 92 5.22 -8.83 -7.42
N ILE A 93 4.96 -8.05 -6.35
CA ILE A 93 3.59 -7.76 -5.92
C ILE A 93 2.82 -7.01 -7.01
N PHE A 94 3.44 -6.07 -7.73
CA PHE A 94 2.76 -5.39 -8.82
C PHE A 94 2.39 -6.32 -9.98
N ILE A 95 3.17 -7.37 -10.25
CA ILE A 95 2.76 -8.43 -11.20
C ILE A 95 1.47 -9.12 -10.70
N ALA A 96 1.44 -9.49 -9.42
CA ALA A 96 0.27 -10.13 -8.82
C ALA A 96 -0.97 -9.23 -8.86
N VAL A 97 -0.83 -7.97 -8.46
CA VAL A 97 -1.92 -6.97 -8.50
C VAL A 97 -2.40 -6.75 -9.93
N GLY A 98 -1.49 -6.66 -10.90
CA GLY A 98 -1.82 -6.52 -12.32
C GLY A 98 -2.68 -7.69 -12.84
N ALA A 99 -2.34 -8.92 -12.44
CA ALA A 99 -3.12 -10.11 -12.78
C ALA A 99 -4.52 -10.11 -12.13
N MET A 100 -4.68 -9.48 -10.96
CA MET A 100 -5.99 -9.32 -10.30
C MET A 100 -6.83 -8.20 -10.93
N CYS A 101 -6.21 -7.15 -11.48
CA CYS A 101 -6.89 -5.99 -12.02
C CYS A 101 -7.73 -6.28 -13.27
N GLU A 102 -8.82 -5.50 -13.42
CA GLU A 102 -9.66 -5.46 -14.63
C GLU A 102 -9.74 -4.02 -15.14
N PHE A 103 -8.99 -3.74 -16.20
CA PHE A 103 -8.90 -2.39 -16.77
C PHE A 103 -10.06 -2.03 -17.71
N ASP A 104 -11.00 -2.95 -17.96
CA ASP A 104 -12.11 -2.73 -18.88
C ASP A 104 -12.88 -1.44 -18.58
N ALA A 105 -13.18 -1.19 -17.32
CA ALA A 105 -13.88 0.03 -16.90
C ALA A 105 -13.05 1.30 -17.16
N LEU A 106 -11.74 1.24 -17.00
CA LEU A 106 -10.82 2.35 -17.28
C LEU A 106 -10.69 2.59 -18.80
N ILE A 107 -10.58 1.52 -19.59
CA ILE A 107 -10.51 1.62 -21.04
C ILE A 107 -11.79 2.27 -21.62
N ARG A 108 -12.97 1.91 -21.07
CA ARG A 108 -14.25 2.46 -21.51
C ARG A 108 -14.49 3.90 -21.06
N ALA A 109 -13.97 4.25 -19.90
CA ALA A 109 -14.20 5.54 -19.27
C ALA A 109 -12.88 6.14 -18.77
N PRO A 110 -11.95 6.57 -19.67
CA PRO A 110 -10.63 7.07 -19.25
C PRO A 110 -10.70 8.26 -18.28
N TYR A 111 -11.81 8.99 -18.27
CA TYR A 111 -12.02 10.10 -17.33
C TYR A 111 -12.01 9.67 -15.86
N VAL A 112 -12.19 8.37 -15.54
CA VAL A 112 -12.09 7.88 -14.16
C VAL A 112 -10.68 8.04 -13.60
N MET A 113 -9.66 8.16 -14.46
CA MET A 113 -8.29 8.48 -14.05
C MET A 113 -8.22 9.86 -13.34
N LEU A 114 -9.08 10.80 -13.70
CA LEU A 114 -9.13 12.11 -13.03
C LEU A 114 -9.60 11.99 -11.58
N PHE A 115 -10.49 11.05 -11.27
CA PHE A 115 -10.91 10.78 -9.89
C PHE A 115 -9.76 10.17 -9.09
N ALA A 116 -9.02 9.26 -9.71
CA ALA A 116 -7.84 8.69 -9.08
C ALA A 116 -6.77 9.75 -8.83
N ALA A 117 -6.47 10.61 -9.81
CA ALA A 117 -5.53 11.71 -9.64
C ALA A 117 -5.96 12.68 -8.52
N ALA A 118 -7.26 13.02 -8.46
CA ALA A 118 -7.79 13.88 -7.41
C ALA A 118 -7.78 13.22 -6.01
N ALA A 119 -7.96 11.90 -5.95
CA ALA A 119 -7.85 11.17 -4.71
C ALA A 119 -6.41 11.10 -4.17
N HIS A 120 -5.38 11.31 -4.99
CA HIS A 120 -3.99 11.38 -4.54
C HIS A 120 -3.56 12.79 -4.06
N PHE A 121 -4.51 13.71 -3.89
CA PHE A 121 -4.23 15.04 -3.33
C PHE A 121 -3.62 14.98 -1.92
N GLY A 122 -4.01 14.02 -1.12
CA GLY A 122 -3.51 13.83 0.24
C GLY A 122 -2.01 13.52 0.30
N ILE A 123 -1.41 12.90 -0.73
CA ILE A 123 0.04 12.68 -0.82
C ILE A 123 0.77 14.02 -0.69
N PHE A 124 0.39 14.99 -1.52
CA PHE A 124 1.04 16.31 -1.54
C PHE A 124 0.74 17.11 -0.28
N ALA A 125 -0.51 17.06 0.20
CA ALA A 125 -0.90 17.73 1.45
C ALA A 125 -0.12 17.17 2.65
N ALA A 126 0.02 15.85 2.76
CA ALA A 126 0.78 15.22 3.84
C ALA A 126 2.28 15.47 3.72
N THR A 127 2.84 15.51 2.51
CA THR A 127 4.23 15.90 2.28
C THR A 127 4.49 17.32 2.80
N MET A 128 3.62 18.27 2.49
CA MET A 128 3.73 19.65 2.98
C MET A 128 3.63 19.71 4.51
N LEU A 129 2.67 18.99 5.10
CA LEU A 129 2.50 18.95 6.56
C LEU A 129 3.71 18.29 7.24
N ALA A 130 4.24 17.20 6.69
CA ALA A 130 5.43 16.53 7.22
C ALA A 130 6.64 17.46 7.20
N SER A 131 6.83 18.25 6.14
CA SER A 131 7.89 19.27 6.06
C SER A 131 7.70 20.36 7.13
N VAL A 132 6.47 20.81 7.39
CA VAL A 132 6.16 21.79 8.45
C VAL A 132 6.42 21.22 9.85
N VAL A 133 6.19 19.92 10.05
CA VAL A 133 6.44 19.22 11.33
C VAL A 133 7.94 18.99 11.58
N GLY A 134 8.78 19.24 10.56
CA GLY A 134 10.25 19.25 10.69
C GLY A 134 10.96 18.05 10.06
N PHE A 135 10.27 17.23 9.27
CA PHE A 135 10.95 16.19 8.49
C PHE A 135 11.68 16.78 7.29
N PRO A 136 12.90 16.30 6.96
CA PRO A 136 13.57 16.62 5.70
C PRO A 136 12.67 16.30 4.51
N PHE A 137 12.82 17.02 3.40
CA PHE A 137 11.89 16.93 2.27
C PHE A 137 11.79 15.52 1.67
N ASN A 138 12.90 14.77 1.61
CA ASN A 138 12.93 13.38 1.17
C ASN A 138 12.12 12.44 2.07
N GLU A 139 12.23 12.60 3.39
CA GLU A 139 11.44 11.85 4.36
C GLU A 139 9.98 12.29 4.34
N ALA A 140 9.72 13.60 4.28
CA ALA A 140 8.38 14.17 4.20
C ALA A 140 7.61 13.66 2.96
N ALA A 141 8.28 13.59 1.82
CA ALA A 141 7.71 13.05 0.58
C ALA A 141 7.42 11.55 0.69
N SER A 142 8.32 10.79 1.36
CA SER A 142 8.10 9.37 1.63
C SER A 142 6.94 9.13 2.62
N ILE A 143 6.73 10.03 3.59
CA ILE A 143 5.57 10.01 4.50
C ILE A 143 4.29 10.32 3.71
N GLY A 144 4.33 11.28 2.80
CA GLY A 144 3.16 11.64 1.97
C GLY A 144 2.61 10.48 1.17
N ILE A 145 3.48 9.62 0.63
CA ILE A 145 3.08 8.44 -0.18
C ILE A 145 2.17 7.47 0.58
N ILE A 146 2.17 7.47 1.91
CA ILE A 146 1.25 6.65 2.73
C ILE A 146 -0.22 6.94 2.33
N GLY A 147 -0.52 8.19 1.94
CA GLY A 147 -1.87 8.59 1.51
C GLY A 147 -2.40 7.78 0.34
N ALA A 148 -1.55 7.38 -0.60
CA ALA A 148 -1.96 6.52 -1.71
C ALA A 148 -2.63 5.21 -1.26
N ALA A 149 -2.41 4.80 -0.01
CA ALA A 149 -2.80 3.50 0.54
C ALA A 149 -2.27 2.34 -0.32
N ASP A 150 -0.99 2.45 -0.69
CA ASP A 150 -0.25 1.53 -1.55
C ASP A 150 1.07 1.14 -0.84
N GLY A 151 1.03 0.00 -0.15
CA GLY A 151 2.18 -0.49 0.60
C GLY A 151 3.44 -0.71 -0.26
N PRO A 152 3.34 -1.45 -1.38
CA PRO A 152 4.46 -1.66 -2.29
C PRO A 152 5.10 -0.37 -2.82
N THR A 153 4.29 0.61 -3.25
CA THR A 153 4.81 1.93 -3.68
C THR A 153 5.47 2.67 -2.51
N THR A 154 4.90 2.59 -1.30
CA THR A 154 5.50 3.19 -0.09
C THR A 154 6.87 2.60 0.20
N ILE A 155 7.02 1.27 0.13
CA ILE A 155 8.32 0.60 0.32
C ILE A 155 9.32 1.05 -0.75
N PHE A 156 8.89 1.09 -2.01
CA PHE A 156 9.74 1.48 -3.13
C PHE A 156 10.29 2.90 -2.99
N VAL A 157 9.45 3.85 -2.57
CA VAL A 157 9.86 5.24 -2.32
C VAL A 157 10.73 5.36 -1.07
N ALA A 158 10.31 4.72 0.04
CA ALA A 158 11.04 4.78 1.31
C ALA A 158 12.44 4.15 1.20
N GLN A 159 12.57 3.05 0.44
CA GLN A 159 13.87 2.41 0.22
C GLN A 159 14.88 3.35 -0.47
N LYS A 160 14.41 4.26 -1.32
CA LYS A 160 15.30 5.20 -2.04
C LYS A 160 15.65 6.44 -1.23
N PHE A 161 14.72 6.96 -0.43
CA PHE A 161 14.85 8.30 0.14
C PHE A 161 14.69 8.40 1.66
N ALA A 162 14.21 7.33 2.31
CA ALA A 162 13.95 7.31 3.75
C ALA A 162 14.18 5.90 4.33
N THR A 163 15.34 5.32 4.06
CA THR A 163 15.69 3.96 4.51
C THR A 163 15.65 3.80 6.02
N ASN A 164 16.00 4.85 6.76
CA ASN A 164 15.89 4.93 8.22
C ASN A 164 14.44 4.88 8.72
N LEU A 165 13.48 5.29 7.89
CA LEU A 165 12.04 5.27 8.20
C LEU A 165 11.29 4.13 7.47
N LEU A 166 12.00 3.21 6.80
CA LEU A 166 11.37 2.15 6.01
C LEU A 166 10.38 1.31 6.82
N ALA A 167 10.79 0.87 8.03
CA ALA A 167 9.92 0.09 8.91
C ALA A 167 8.66 0.85 9.32
N PRO A 168 8.74 2.04 9.95
CA PRO A 168 7.54 2.77 10.36
C PRO A 168 6.66 3.18 9.18
N LEU A 169 7.23 3.57 8.03
CA LEU A 169 6.46 3.92 6.84
C LEU A 169 5.69 2.71 6.29
N THR A 170 6.35 1.57 6.19
CA THR A 170 5.73 0.34 5.70
C THR A 170 4.59 -0.12 6.61
N VAL A 171 4.85 -0.23 7.91
CA VAL A 171 3.82 -0.61 8.89
C VAL A 171 2.62 0.34 8.82
N THR A 172 2.90 1.65 8.77
CA THR A 172 1.85 2.67 8.71
C THR A 172 1.00 2.55 7.45
N ALA A 173 1.63 2.39 6.27
CA ALA A 173 0.92 2.26 5.00
C ALA A 173 -0.02 1.04 4.99
N PHE A 174 0.47 -0.11 5.44
CA PHE A 174 -0.35 -1.33 5.48
C PHE A 174 -1.42 -1.29 6.57
N CYS A 175 -1.14 -0.68 7.73
CA CYS A 175 -2.18 -0.46 8.74
C CYS A 175 -3.32 0.41 8.21
N TYR A 176 -3.01 1.51 7.52
CA TYR A 176 -4.07 2.36 6.94
C TYR A 176 -4.80 1.70 5.80
N MET A 177 -4.13 0.92 4.97
CA MET A 177 -4.78 0.09 3.95
C MET A 177 -5.82 -0.85 4.58
N SER A 178 -5.46 -1.50 5.68
CA SER A 178 -6.38 -2.39 6.43
C SER A 178 -7.54 -1.63 7.10
N LEU A 179 -7.33 -0.36 7.46
CA LEU A 179 -8.33 0.47 8.13
C LEU A 179 -9.29 1.17 7.16
N VAL A 180 -9.11 1.02 5.85
CA VAL A 180 -10.02 1.58 4.81
C VAL A 180 -11.51 1.33 5.12
N PRO A 181 -11.96 0.10 5.48
CA PRO A 181 -13.36 -0.16 5.77
C PRO A 181 -13.90 0.58 6.99
N ILE A 182 -13.05 1.05 7.87
CA ILE A 182 -13.40 1.75 9.11
C ILE A 182 -13.32 3.26 8.93
N ILE A 183 -12.23 3.76 8.32
CA ILE A 183 -11.96 5.21 8.23
C ILE A 183 -12.73 5.85 7.08
N GLN A 184 -12.84 5.20 5.94
CA GLN A 184 -13.44 5.77 4.74
C GLN A 184 -14.96 6.05 4.87
N PRO A 185 -15.80 5.13 5.42
CA PRO A 185 -17.24 5.36 5.49
C PRO A 185 -17.68 6.59 6.28
N PRO A 186 -17.16 6.91 7.47
CA PRO A 186 -17.55 8.13 8.18
C PRO A 186 -17.18 9.40 7.43
N ILE A 187 -16.00 9.44 6.77
CA ILE A 187 -15.55 10.59 5.98
C ILE A 187 -16.47 10.80 4.79
N VAL A 188 -16.77 9.74 4.04
CA VAL A 188 -17.68 9.79 2.89
C VAL A 188 -19.09 10.23 3.32
N LYS A 189 -19.59 9.74 4.46
CA LYS A 189 -20.89 10.18 5.00
C LYS A 189 -20.91 11.65 5.39
N LEU A 190 -19.83 12.15 5.96
CA LEU A 190 -19.68 13.56 6.32
C LEU A 190 -19.71 14.47 5.08
N LEU A 191 -19.07 14.03 4.01
CA LEU A 191 -18.92 14.79 2.78
C LEU A 191 -20.11 14.67 1.82
N THR A 192 -21.00 13.67 2.00
CA THR A 192 -22.11 13.41 1.07
C THR A 192 -23.46 13.42 1.77
N THR A 193 -24.46 13.96 1.09
CA THR A 193 -25.85 13.91 1.54
C THR A 193 -26.48 12.54 1.25
N LYS A 194 -27.57 12.19 1.94
CA LYS A 194 -28.33 10.96 1.64
C LYS A 194 -28.84 10.92 0.20
N HIS A 195 -29.21 12.07 -0.36
CA HIS A 195 -29.66 12.17 -1.74
C HIS A 195 -28.52 11.83 -2.71
N GLU A 196 -27.33 12.37 -2.50
CA GLU A 196 -26.15 12.08 -3.33
C GLU A 196 -25.75 10.60 -3.27
N ARG A 197 -25.81 9.97 -2.08
CA ARG A 197 -25.48 8.55 -1.90
C ARG A 197 -26.46 7.60 -2.59
N ARG A 198 -27.68 8.05 -2.87
CA ARG A 198 -28.73 7.30 -3.58
C ARG A 198 -28.75 7.53 -5.08
N ILE A 199 -27.82 8.31 -5.62
CA ILE A 199 -27.73 8.49 -7.07
C ILE A 199 -27.39 7.15 -7.72
N HIS A 200 -28.30 6.67 -8.56
CA HIS A 200 -28.14 5.44 -9.33
C HIS A 200 -27.20 5.65 -10.50
N MET A 201 -26.22 4.78 -10.62
CA MET A 201 -25.36 4.69 -11.79
C MET A 201 -25.74 3.40 -12.54
N ALA A 202 -26.45 3.57 -13.65
CA ALA A 202 -26.97 2.44 -14.40
C ALA A 202 -25.82 1.53 -14.90
N TYR A 203 -25.94 0.26 -14.57
CA TYR A 203 -25.20 -0.78 -15.28
C TYR A 203 -25.69 -0.80 -16.75
N ARG A 204 -24.74 -0.76 -17.67
CA ARG A 204 -25.03 -1.07 -19.07
C ARG A 204 -24.31 -2.35 -19.41
N GLU A 205 -25.03 -3.33 -19.90
CA GLU A 205 -24.41 -4.45 -20.63
C GLU A 205 -23.67 -3.87 -21.82
N GLU A 206 -22.35 -3.85 -21.72
CA GLU A 206 -21.50 -3.27 -22.74
C GLU A 206 -20.84 -4.40 -23.55
N LYS A 207 -20.68 -4.16 -24.85
CA LYS A 207 -19.99 -5.11 -25.72
C LYS A 207 -18.60 -5.42 -25.16
N PRO A 208 -18.11 -6.66 -25.23
CA PRO A 208 -16.76 -7.00 -24.77
C PRO A 208 -15.72 -6.18 -25.54
N ILE A 209 -14.70 -5.71 -24.83
CA ILE A 209 -13.58 -4.98 -25.45
C ILE A 209 -12.72 -6.00 -26.18
N SER A 210 -12.32 -5.66 -27.42
CA SER A 210 -11.47 -6.55 -28.20
C SER A 210 -10.10 -6.74 -27.52
N TRP A 211 -9.55 -7.91 -27.67
CA TRP A 211 -8.22 -8.27 -27.17
C TRP A 211 -7.14 -7.27 -27.59
N THR A 212 -7.14 -6.86 -28.87
CA THR A 212 -6.19 -5.88 -29.39
C THR A 212 -6.23 -4.54 -28.64
N VAL A 213 -7.43 -4.06 -28.31
CA VAL A 213 -7.58 -2.80 -27.56
C VAL A 213 -7.05 -2.94 -26.13
N LYS A 214 -7.30 -4.07 -25.48
CA LYS A 214 -6.77 -4.34 -24.13
C LYS A 214 -5.24 -4.37 -24.13
N PHE A 215 -4.61 -5.05 -25.11
CA PHE A 215 -3.15 -5.09 -25.22
C PHE A 215 -2.56 -3.72 -25.57
N LEU A 216 -3.14 -3.01 -26.53
CA LEU A 216 -2.69 -1.67 -26.91
C LEU A 216 -2.74 -0.70 -25.73
N PHE A 217 -3.80 -0.78 -24.93
CA PHE A 217 -3.93 0.03 -23.72
C PHE A 217 -2.74 -0.17 -22.77
N GLN A 218 -2.34 -1.41 -22.50
CA GLN A 218 -1.25 -1.73 -21.60
C GLN A 218 0.09 -1.15 -22.12
N PHE A 219 0.36 -1.29 -23.41
CA PHE A 219 1.55 -0.68 -24.03
C PHE A 219 1.51 0.86 -23.96
N MET A 220 0.34 1.46 -24.15
CA MET A 220 0.18 2.91 -24.07
C MET A 220 0.44 3.41 -22.63
N VAL A 221 -0.02 2.69 -21.60
CA VAL A 221 0.24 3.04 -20.20
C VAL A 221 1.73 2.96 -19.88
N VAL A 222 2.42 1.91 -20.32
CA VAL A 222 3.87 1.76 -20.13
C VAL A 222 4.63 2.87 -20.85
N LEU A 223 4.26 3.18 -22.09
CA LEU A 223 4.89 4.28 -22.87
C LEU A 223 4.70 5.63 -22.18
N PHE A 224 3.48 5.92 -21.73
CA PHE A 224 3.15 7.16 -21.03
C PHE A 224 3.95 7.32 -19.72
N ALA A 225 4.04 6.24 -18.93
CA ALA A 225 4.85 6.20 -17.72
C ALA A 225 6.35 6.40 -18.00
N GLY A 226 6.84 5.85 -19.11
CA GLY A 226 8.22 6.02 -19.52
C GLY A 226 8.58 7.48 -19.90
N ILE A 227 7.59 8.24 -20.37
CA ILE A 227 7.78 9.65 -20.75
C ILE A 227 7.71 10.58 -19.53
N LEU A 228 6.76 10.37 -18.62
CA LEU A 228 6.51 11.31 -17.51
C LEU A 228 7.41 11.04 -16.30
N PRO A 229 7.23 9.95 -15.51
CA PRO A 229 8.15 9.58 -14.45
C PRO A 229 8.93 8.30 -14.81
N PRO A 230 10.04 8.36 -15.57
CA PRO A 230 10.76 7.14 -15.99
C PRO A 230 11.14 6.20 -14.84
N ILE A 231 11.33 6.72 -13.65
CA ILE A 231 11.66 5.96 -12.45
C ILE A 231 10.54 5.01 -12.00
N SER A 232 9.29 5.26 -12.40
CA SER A 232 8.14 4.40 -12.10
C SER A 232 7.96 3.24 -13.09
N VAL A 233 8.72 3.23 -14.18
CA VAL A 233 8.60 2.22 -15.26
C VAL A 233 8.65 0.78 -14.74
N PRO A 234 9.57 0.38 -13.83
CA PRO A 234 9.61 -1.00 -13.35
C PRO A 234 8.29 -1.45 -12.72
N LEU A 235 7.66 -0.58 -11.90
CA LEU A 235 6.41 -0.91 -11.22
C LEU A 235 5.23 -0.95 -12.20
N ILE A 236 5.16 0.01 -13.14
CA ILE A 236 4.09 0.05 -14.14
C ILE A 236 4.22 -1.10 -15.14
N VAL A 237 5.44 -1.42 -15.57
CA VAL A 237 5.67 -2.60 -16.44
C VAL A 237 5.23 -3.87 -15.71
N ALA A 238 5.59 -4.04 -14.44
CA ALA A 238 5.17 -5.19 -13.64
C ALA A 238 3.64 -5.29 -13.54
N LEU A 239 2.95 -4.17 -13.25
CA LEU A 239 1.50 -4.10 -13.18
C LEU A 239 0.85 -4.47 -14.53
N MET A 240 1.33 -3.87 -15.62
CA MET A 240 0.80 -4.13 -16.95
C MET A 240 1.14 -5.57 -17.43
N PHE A 241 2.32 -6.08 -17.12
CA PHE A 241 2.71 -7.44 -17.43
C PHE A 241 1.79 -8.47 -16.75
N GLY A 242 1.52 -8.29 -15.44
CA GLY A 242 0.55 -9.14 -14.74
C GLY A 242 -0.83 -9.14 -15.41
N ASN A 243 -1.30 -7.97 -15.84
CA ASN A 243 -2.56 -7.86 -16.55
C ASN A 243 -2.50 -8.49 -17.96
N MET A 244 -1.37 -8.39 -18.66
CA MET A 244 -1.16 -9.06 -19.94
C MET A 244 -1.31 -10.59 -19.82
N LEU A 245 -0.81 -11.20 -18.73
CA LEU A 245 -0.99 -12.63 -18.48
C LEU A 245 -2.48 -12.99 -18.43
N LYS A 246 -3.29 -12.21 -17.68
CA LYS A 246 -4.74 -12.41 -17.57
C LYS A 246 -5.46 -12.21 -18.90
N VAL A 247 -5.15 -11.14 -19.62
CA VAL A 247 -5.85 -10.78 -20.87
C VAL A 247 -5.44 -11.67 -22.04
N SER A 248 -4.28 -12.33 -21.96
CA SER A 248 -3.76 -13.17 -23.05
C SER A 248 -4.69 -14.32 -23.45
N GLY A 249 -5.43 -14.89 -22.45
CA GLY A 249 -6.30 -16.05 -22.63
C GLY A 249 -5.55 -17.35 -22.98
N VAL A 250 -4.21 -17.31 -23.02
CA VAL A 250 -3.34 -18.48 -23.27
C VAL A 250 -2.36 -18.71 -22.11
N CYS A 251 -2.26 -17.76 -21.19
CA CYS A 251 -1.39 -17.82 -20.02
C CYS A 251 -2.18 -17.95 -18.71
N ASP A 252 -3.35 -18.58 -18.72
CA ASP A 252 -4.24 -18.66 -17.57
C ASP A 252 -3.54 -19.25 -16.35
N SER A 253 -2.75 -20.32 -16.52
CA SER A 253 -1.98 -20.93 -15.43
C SER A 253 -0.96 -19.97 -14.81
N LEU A 254 -0.29 -19.12 -15.61
CA LEU A 254 0.62 -18.10 -15.09
C LEU A 254 -0.13 -16.96 -14.41
N SER A 255 -1.28 -16.57 -14.95
CA SER A 255 -2.16 -15.58 -14.36
C SER A 255 -2.68 -16.05 -13.01
N ASP A 256 -3.14 -17.28 -12.89
CA ASP A 256 -3.61 -17.86 -11.64
C ASP A 256 -2.49 -17.95 -10.61
N THR A 257 -1.30 -18.43 -11.03
CA THR A 257 -0.10 -18.45 -10.16
C THR A 257 0.27 -17.06 -9.69
N ALA A 258 0.22 -16.05 -10.57
CA ALA A 258 0.52 -14.68 -10.18
C ALA A 258 -0.47 -14.13 -9.15
N GLN A 259 -1.77 -14.40 -9.34
CA GLN A 259 -2.83 -13.91 -8.44
C GLN A 259 -2.83 -14.59 -7.07
N ASN A 260 -2.42 -15.85 -6.98
CA ASN A 260 -2.51 -16.67 -5.77
C ASN A 260 -1.12 -16.96 -5.17
N GLU A 261 -0.36 -17.87 -5.77
CA GLU A 261 0.88 -18.38 -5.16
C GLU A 261 1.96 -17.30 -5.06
N LEU A 262 2.20 -16.55 -6.15
CA LEU A 262 3.20 -15.48 -6.15
C LEU A 262 2.80 -14.37 -5.17
N SER A 263 1.53 -13.94 -5.21
CA SER A 263 0.99 -12.93 -4.30
C SER A 263 1.19 -13.34 -2.84
N ASN A 264 0.81 -14.57 -2.50
CA ASN A 264 0.89 -15.10 -1.14
C ASN A 264 2.34 -15.24 -0.67
N LEU A 265 3.21 -15.79 -1.51
CA LEU A 265 4.61 -16.02 -1.17
C LEU A 265 5.36 -14.70 -0.97
N VAL A 266 5.19 -13.75 -1.88
CA VAL A 266 5.85 -12.45 -1.79
C VAL A 266 5.32 -11.65 -0.62
N THR A 267 4.01 -11.70 -0.35
CA THR A 267 3.40 -11.03 0.81
C THR A 267 3.93 -11.61 2.12
N LEU A 268 4.08 -12.95 2.22
CA LEU A 268 4.68 -13.61 3.37
C LEU A 268 6.12 -13.13 3.59
N PHE A 269 6.96 -13.18 2.56
CA PHE A 269 8.36 -12.77 2.66
C PHE A 269 8.49 -11.28 2.96
N LEU A 270 7.69 -10.46 2.33
CA LEU A 270 7.66 -9.03 2.57
C LEU A 270 7.23 -8.73 4.02
N GLY A 271 6.16 -9.37 4.48
CA GLY A 271 5.65 -9.17 5.84
C GLY A 271 6.69 -9.54 6.90
N ILE A 272 7.27 -10.73 6.84
CA ILE A 272 8.25 -11.18 7.83
C ILE A 272 9.53 -10.33 7.79
N THR A 273 9.96 -9.92 6.59
CA THR A 273 11.17 -9.12 6.40
C THR A 273 10.99 -7.68 6.88
N VAL A 274 9.84 -7.06 6.60
CA VAL A 274 9.50 -5.73 7.14
C VAL A 274 9.36 -5.81 8.66
N GLY A 275 8.71 -6.86 9.18
CA GLY A 275 8.67 -7.12 10.62
C GLY A 275 10.05 -7.19 11.24
N ALA A 276 11.02 -7.79 10.55
CA ALA A 276 12.40 -7.89 11.00
C ALA A 276 13.13 -6.54 11.10
N THR A 277 12.69 -5.52 10.38
CA THR A 277 13.23 -4.14 10.52
C THR A 277 12.62 -3.36 11.68
N MET A 278 11.61 -3.93 12.36
CA MET A 278 10.94 -3.33 13.52
C MET A 278 11.72 -3.59 14.80
N THR A 279 12.85 -2.91 14.96
CA THR A 279 13.61 -2.90 16.21
C THR A 279 13.10 -1.83 17.15
N ALA A 280 13.42 -1.93 18.46
CA ALA A 280 13.04 -0.92 19.45
C ALA A 280 13.55 0.48 19.06
N GLU A 281 14.76 0.57 18.55
CA GLU A 281 15.40 1.82 18.11
C GLU A 281 14.63 2.47 16.94
N ASN A 282 14.09 1.67 16.02
CA ASN A 282 13.38 2.17 14.84
C ASN A 282 11.90 2.50 15.11
N ILE A 283 11.27 1.85 16.10
CA ILE A 283 9.83 1.94 16.32
C ILE A 283 9.48 2.80 17.54
N LEU A 284 10.28 2.75 18.62
CA LEU A 284 9.96 3.47 19.85
C LEU A 284 10.47 4.92 19.83
N THR A 285 10.16 5.64 18.75
CA THR A 285 10.55 7.03 18.55
C THR A 285 9.34 7.97 18.43
N LEU A 286 9.51 9.24 18.78
CA LEU A 286 8.46 10.24 18.58
C LEU A 286 8.12 10.43 17.09
N ASP A 287 9.08 10.20 16.21
CA ASP A 287 8.87 10.35 14.77
C ASP A 287 7.92 9.29 14.22
N VAL A 288 7.90 8.08 14.77
CA VAL A 288 6.91 7.05 14.42
C VAL A 288 5.49 7.51 14.77
N LEU A 289 5.28 8.14 15.92
CA LEU A 289 3.96 8.69 16.28
C LEU A 289 3.54 9.81 15.32
N LYS A 290 4.48 10.68 14.94
CA LYS A 290 4.22 11.72 13.92
C LYS A 290 3.88 11.10 12.57
N ILE A 291 4.62 10.07 12.12
CA ILE A 291 4.37 9.34 10.87
C ILE A 291 2.97 8.71 10.88
N LEU A 292 2.58 8.04 11.98
CA LEU A 292 1.24 7.50 12.14
C LEU A 292 0.18 8.61 12.02
N ALA A 293 0.34 9.73 12.71
CA ALA A 293 -0.62 10.83 12.63
C ALA A 293 -0.70 11.43 11.21
N LEU A 294 0.46 11.66 10.57
CA LEU A 294 0.53 12.19 9.20
C LEU A 294 -0.06 11.23 8.17
N GLY A 295 0.15 9.92 8.33
CA GLY A 295 -0.46 8.89 7.49
C GLY A 295 -1.98 8.89 7.58
N ALA A 296 -2.55 9.05 8.80
CA ALA A 296 -3.99 9.22 8.99
C ALA A 296 -4.52 10.45 8.25
N VAL A 297 -3.82 11.58 8.40
CA VAL A 297 -4.18 12.84 7.73
C VAL A 297 -4.11 12.66 6.21
N ALA A 298 -3.05 12.06 5.68
CA ALA A 298 -2.91 11.78 4.26
C ALA A 298 -4.10 11.00 3.71
N PHE A 299 -4.44 9.89 4.37
CA PHE A 299 -5.54 9.02 3.98
C PHE A 299 -6.92 9.74 4.02
N VAL A 300 -7.14 10.58 5.03
CA VAL A 300 -8.35 11.42 5.12
C VAL A 300 -8.42 12.40 3.96
N PHE A 301 -7.31 13.10 3.66
CA PHE A 301 -7.25 14.07 2.56
C PHE A 301 -7.43 13.42 1.19
N ASP A 302 -6.92 12.21 0.98
CA ASP A 302 -7.13 11.45 -0.25
C ASP A 302 -8.60 11.11 -0.45
N THR A 303 -9.26 10.61 0.59
CA THR A 303 -10.71 10.35 0.55
C THR A 303 -11.51 11.64 0.29
N VAL A 304 -11.14 12.73 0.96
CA VAL A 304 -11.77 14.05 0.80
C VAL A 304 -11.57 14.56 -0.64
N GLY A 305 -10.35 14.55 -1.14
CA GLY A 305 -10.00 15.01 -2.50
C GLY A 305 -10.82 14.30 -3.58
N GLY A 306 -10.90 12.97 -3.52
CA GLY A 306 -11.68 12.19 -4.47
C GLY A 306 -13.16 12.47 -4.43
N VAL A 307 -13.77 12.54 -3.23
CA VAL A 307 -15.22 12.84 -3.08
C VAL A 307 -15.54 14.26 -3.51
N LEU A 308 -14.76 15.25 -3.10
CA LEU A 308 -14.99 16.65 -3.49
C LEU A 308 -14.83 16.84 -4.99
N PHE A 309 -13.83 16.21 -5.61
CA PHE A 309 -13.68 16.24 -7.06
C PHE A 309 -14.91 15.67 -7.76
N ALA A 310 -15.46 14.53 -7.30
CA ALA A 310 -16.68 13.97 -7.84
C ALA A 310 -17.88 14.94 -7.71
N LYS A 311 -17.96 15.68 -6.62
CA LYS A 311 -19.00 16.73 -6.45
C LYS A 311 -18.80 17.90 -7.41
N VAL A 312 -17.56 18.34 -7.59
CA VAL A 312 -17.23 19.40 -8.56
C VAL A 312 -17.59 18.96 -9.99
N VAL A 313 -17.21 17.74 -10.38
CA VAL A 313 -17.59 17.17 -11.69
C VAL A 313 -19.09 17.13 -11.86
N ASN A 314 -19.83 16.82 -10.79
CA ASN A 314 -21.29 16.84 -10.82
C ASN A 314 -21.89 18.23 -11.12
N LEU A 315 -21.19 19.34 -10.89
CA LEU A 315 -21.69 20.66 -11.27
C LEU A 315 -21.84 20.80 -12.79
N PHE A 316 -20.98 20.13 -13.54
CA PHE A 316 -20.89 20.22 -15.01
C PHE A 316 -21.67 19.10 -15.72
N LEU A 317 -21.98 17.99 -15.03
CA LEU A 317 -22.66 16.85 -15.62
C LEU A 317 -24.19 17.07 -15.66
N LYS A 318 -24.82 16.82 -16.83
CA LYS A 318 -26.28 16.74 -16.96
C LYS A 318 -26.84 15.55 -16.19
N LYS A 319 -26.22 14.38 -16.30
CA LYS A 319 -26.55 13.18 -15.53
C LYS A 319 -25.55 13.04 -14.38
N LYS A 320 -26.04 13.25 -13.16
CA LYS A 320 -25.19 13.20 -11.96
C LYS A 320 -24.67 11.80 -11.72
N ILE A 321 -23.43 11.72 -11.24
CA ILE A 321 -22.79 10.51 -10.75
C ILE A 321 -22.87 10.45 -9.23
N ASN A 322 -22.77 9.25 -8.67
CA ASN A 322 -22.70 9.09 -7.22
C ASN A 322 -21.32 9.53 -6.72
N PRO A 323 -21.20 10.62 -5.93
CA PRO A 323 -19.91 11.17 -5.56
C PRO A 323 -19.09 10.25 -4.67
N MET A 324 -19.68 9.23 -4.06
CA MET A 324 -18.95 8.24 -3.26
C MET A 324 -17.89 7.50 -4.08
N ILE A 325 -18.06 7.34 -5.42
CA ILE A 325 -17.07 6.66 -6.26
C ILE A 325 -15.72 7.38 -6.26
N GLY A 326 -15.69 8.70 -6.04
CA GLY A 326 -14.44 9.46 -5.92
C GLY A 326 -13.54 8.97 -4.81
N ALA A 327 -14.09 8.48 -3.70
CA ALA A 327 -13.32 7.89 -2.62
C ALA A 327 -12.58 6.60 -3.03
N CYS A 328 -13.00 5.96 -4.13
CA CYS A 328 -12.35 4.73 -4.63
C CYS A 328 -11.04 5.01 -5.37
N GLY A 329 -10.68 6.28 -5.60
CA GLY A 329 -9.48 6.65 -6.35
C GLY A 329 -8.14 6.37 -5.66
N ILE A 330 -8.17 5.95 -4.40
CA ILE A 330 -6.99 5.44 -3.68
C ILE A 330 -6.61 4.03 -4.16
N SER A 331 -5.35 3.65 -3.92
CA SER A 331 -4.80 2.39 -4.41
C SER A 331 -5.16 1.15 -3.56
N ALA A 332 -5.92 1.29 -2.47
CA ALA A 332 -6.35 0.16 -1.65
C ALA A 332 -7.32 -0.77 -2.43
N PHE A 333 -6.77 -1.53 -3.35
CA PHE A 333 -7.50 -2.45 -4.24
C PHE A 333 -7.60 -3.86 -3.61
N PRO A 334 -8.74 -4.53 -3.70
CA PRO A 334 -10.07 -4.07 -4.17
C PRO A 334 -10.94 -3.50 -3.03
N MET A 335 -10.36 -3.16 -1.88
CA MET A 335 -11.10 -2.86 -0.65
C MET A 335 -11.95 -1.59 -0.75
N SER A 336 -11.38 -0.49 -1.22
CA SER A 336 -12.09 0.78 -1.30
C SER A 336 -13.33 0.67 -2.20
N GLY A 337 -13.22 0.03 -3.37
CA GLY A 337 -14.35 -0.22 -4.27
C GLY A 337 -15.47 -1.03 -3.62
N ARG A 338 -15.11 -2.10 -2.88
CA ARG A 338 -16.08 -2.94 -2.16
C ARG A 338 -16.76 -2.20 -1.02
N VAL A 339 -16.03 -1.39 -0.26
CA VAL A 339 -16.55 -0.57 0.84
C VAL A 339 -17.60 0.42 0.34
N ILE A 340 -17.28 1.14 -0.72
CA ILE A 340 -18.19 2.15 -1.32
C ILE A 340 -19.43 1.49 -1.93
N ALA A 341 -19.27 0.37 -2.63
CA ALA A 341 -20.41 -0.39 -3.14
C ALA A 341 -21.34 -0.88 -2.01
N LYS A 342 -20.76 -1.41 -0.92
CA LYS A 342 -21.53 -1.82 0.26
C LYS A 342 -22.24 -0.65 0.94
N MET A 343 -21.63 0.53 0.95
CA MET A 343 -22.28 1.74 1.46
C MET A 343 -23.48 2.15 0.61
N ALA A 344 -23.35 2.09 -0.72
CA ALA A 344 -24.46 2.39 -1.63
C ALA A 344 -25.65 1.45 -1.43
N LEU A 345 -25.40 0.15 -1.35
CA LEU A 345 -26.42 -0.87 -1.08
C LEU A 345 -27.10 -0.70 0.30
N LYS A 346 -26.40 -0.16 1.31
CA LYS A 346 -27.00 0.17 2.62
C LYS A 346 -27.95 1.36 2.56
N GLU A 347 -27.68 2.33 1.68
CA GLU A 347 -28.53 3.51 1.51
C GLU A 347 -29.73 3.23 0.57
N ASP A 348 -29.51 2.33 -0.41
CA ASP A 348 -30.50 1.87 -1.37
C ASP A 348 -30.14 0.47 -1.89
N PRO A 349 -30.89 -0.60 -1.51
CA PRO A 349 -30.60 -1.97 -1.90
C PRO A 349 -30.59 -2.24 -3.41
N THR A 350 -31.10 -1.33 -4.23
CA THR A 350 -31.13 -1.43 -5.69
C THR A 350 -29.99 -0.71 -6.38
N ASN A 351 -29.14 0.00 -5.63
CA ASN A 351 -28.05 0.83 -6.17
C ASN A 351 -26.74 0.07 -6.32
N TYR A 352 -26.58 -0.66 -7.41
CA TYR A 352 -25.40 -1.46 -7.74
C TYR A 352 -24.33 -0.64 -8.43
N ILE A 353 -23.48 0.07 -7.68
CA ILE A 353 -22.39 0.90 -8.25
C ILE A 353 -21.02 0.21 -8.26
N ILE A 354 -20.95 -1.09 -7.96
CA ILE A 354 -19.69 -1.82 -7.77
C ILE A 354 -18.74 -1.68 -8.97
N GLN A 355 -19.24 -1.75 -10.19
CA GLN A 355 -18.39 -1.66 -11.39
C GLN A 355 -17.75 -0.28 -11.54
N HIS A 356 -18.53 0.78 -11.30
CA HIS A 356 -18.00 2.15 -11.34
C HIS A 356 -16.99 2.38 -10.23
N ALA A 357 -17.28 1.88 -9.01
CA ALA A 357 -16.38 1.97 -7.88
C ALA A 357 -15.07 1.21 -8.13
N MET A 358 -15.15 -0.01 -8.68
CA MET A 358 -13.97 -0.81 -9.03
C MET A 358 -13.19 -0.17 -10.18
N GLY A 359 -13.84 0.41 -11.18
CA GLY A 359 -13.17 1.11 -12.27
C GLY A 359 -12.32 2.29 -11.77
N VAL A 360 -12.84 3.10 -10.85
CA VAL A 360 -12.09 4.19 -10.21
C VAL A 360 -10.96 3.62 -9.34
N ASN A 361 -11.20 2.54 -8.61
CA ASN A 361 -10.20 1.91 -7.75
C ASN A 361 -9.02 1.31 -8.53
N VAL A 362 -9.30 0.68 -9.68
CA VAL A 362 -8.24 0.20 -10.60
C VAL A 362 -7.45 1.37 -11.20
N ALA A 363 -8.12 2.49 -11.53
CA ALA A 363 -7.42 3.70 -11.93
C ALA A 363 -6.50 4.23 -10.81
N GLY A 364 -6.89 4.07 -9.54
CA GLY A 364 -6.07 4.37 -8.37
C GLY A 364 -4.74 3.61 -8.34
N GLN A 365 -4.71 2.34 -8.76
CA GLN A 365 -3.46 1.57 -8.85
C GLN A 365 -2.45 2.19 -9.81
N VAL A 366 -2.90 2.61 -11.00
CA VAL A 366 -2.03 3.28 -11.97
C VAL A 366 -1.60 4.66 -11.44
N ALA A 367 -2.55 5.40 -10.86
CA ALA A 367 -2.29 6.75 -10.36
C ALA A 367 -1.30 6.76 -9.18
N SER A 368 -1.36 5.78 -8.26
CA SER A 368 -0.43 5.67 -7.13
C SER A 368 1.01 5.44 -7.60
N VAL A 369 1.20 4.56 -8.58
CA VAL A 369 2.53 4.29 -9.13
C VAL A 369 3.08 5.52 -9.86
N VAL A 370 2.24 6.22 -10.64
CA VAL A 370 2.62 7.48 -11.29
C VAL A 370 2.94 8.56 -10.26
N ALA A 371 2.12 8.70 -9.20
CA ALA A 371 2.36 9.65 -8.13
C ALA A 371 3.66 9.33 -7.37
N GLY A 372 3.91 8.06 -7.05
CA GLY A 372 5.18 7.61 -6.46
C GLY A 372 6.38 7.95 -7.35
N GLY A 373 6.26 7.70 -8.66
CA GLY A 373 7.28 8.07 -9.64
C GLY A 373 7.52 9.58 -9.74
N LEU A 374 6.45 10.39 -9.68
CA LEU A 374 6.57 11.86 -9.64
C LEU A 374 7.29 12.32 -8.37
N VAL A 375 6.92 11.78 -7.21
CA VAL A 375 7.61 12.07 -5.94
C VAL A 375 9.09 11.72 -6.05
N LEU A 376 9.43 10.54 -6.59
CA LEU A 376 10.81 10.11 -6.78
C LEU A 376 11.59 11.02 -7.74
N ALA A 377 10.95 11.54 -8.78
CA ALA A 377 11.57 12.44 -9.74
C ALA A 377 11.76 13.86 -9.18
N LEU A 378 10.85 14.32 -8.33
CA LEU A 378 10.87 15.67 -7.77
C LEU A 378 11.82 15.82 -6.57
N ILE A 379 11.98 14.78 -5.74
CA ILE A 379 12.83 14.83 -4.55
C ILE A 379 14.25 15.33 -4.87
N PRO A 380 14.98 14.76 -5.86
CA PRO A 380 16.37 15.19 -6.14
C PRO A 380 16.48 16.63 -6.67
N VAL A 381 15.37 17.21 -7.12
CA VAL A 381 15.33 18.57 -7.67
C VAL A 381 14.97 19.60 -6.59
N LEU A 382 14.22 19.20 -5.58
CA LEU A 382 13.68 20.08 -4.54
C LEU A 382 14.39 19.93 -3.18
N SER A 383 15.17 18.89 -2.97
CA SER A 383 16.06 18.70 -1.83
C SER A 383 17.43 19.31 -2.07
#